data_4d2bc5dd25bbd37971cfbb742833ab4c
#
_entry.id   4d2bc5dd25bbd37971cfbb742833ab4c
#
_cell.length_a   1.000
_cell.length_b   1.000
_cell.length_c   1.000
_cell.angle_alpha   90.00
_cell.angle_beta   90.00
_cell.angle_gamma   90.00
#
_symmetry.space_group_name_H-M   'P 1'
#
loop_
_entity.id
_entity.type
_entity.pdbx_description
1 polymer ?
#
loop_
_entity_poly.entity_id
_entity_poly.type
_entity_poly.pdbx_seq_one_letter_code
_entity_poly.pdbx_strand_id
1 'polypeptide(L)'
;MTVAAIAPTQRVAWRNTLAWRVVLSVVWSLVVTGILILMAGKNPLVAYQHIVLGAFGSWPRVVVGLNKAAPYMLAGVGVALCFRGNVANMGAEGQIAIGGLAASVVALIGASALGAAVLPAALIAGVLGGAAWAAIAAAINLTRGVHEVLVTLMMNFIAWLIVAEFLHGPMGEIDAGFPQTPMFENVAWLPKLVARTDLHIGIVIAVLAAIMAHVVLWRTVTGFHWRLAGASDKAAHYAGVSRARSVFGLMLVSGVLSGMAGAIEVLGVHYRLIEGFSLGFGFNAIAIALLATLKPLWVIPAALFFAFLETGALSMQRQIGIPSSLVLVIQGLSLIFVLCAVGRGARRV
;
A
#
# COMPACT_ATOMS: atom_id res chain seq x y z
N MET A 1 -29.82 -25.64 -37.58
CA MET A 1 -28.99 -24.60 -36.97
C MET A 1 -28.18 -25.27 -35.88
N THR A 2 -26.93 -25.61 -36.17
CA THR A 2 -26.02 -26.35 -35.26
C THR A 2 -25.28 -25.33 -34.40
N VAL A 3 -25.55 -25.31 -33.11
CA VAL A 3 -24.78 -24.52 -32.13
C VAL A 3 -23.42 -25.18 -31.97
N ALA A 4 -22.38 -24.55 -32.51
CA ALA A 4 -21.02 -25.01 -32.35
C ALA A 4 -20.60 -24.85 -30.88
N ALA A 5 -20.39 -25.98 -30.20
CA ALA A 5 -19.86 -26.06 -28.84
C ALA A 5 -18.43 -25.48 -28.83
N ILE A 6 -18.23 -24.34 -28.18
CA ILE A 6 -16.91 -23.75 -27.97
C ILE A 6 -16.13 -24.66 -27.00
N ALA A 7 -15.09 -25.28 -27.51
CA ALA A 7 -14.29 -26.30 -26.81
C ALA A 7 -13.64 -25.74 -25.52
N PRO A 8 -13.61 -26.49 -24.40
CA PRO A 8 -13.09 -26.05 -23.09
C PRO A 8 -11.58 -25.81 -23.07
N THR A 9 -10.85 -26.20 -24.09
CA THR A 9 -9.38 -26.08 -24.18
C THR A 9 -8.86 -24.63 -24.31
N GLN A 10 -9.65 -23.68 -24.81
CA GLN A 10 -9.20 -22.29 -24.94
C GLN A 10 -9.08 -21.53 -23.62
N ARG A 11 -9.86 -21.88 -22.58
CA ARG A 11 -9.81 -21.18 -21.28
C ARG A 11 -8.55 -21.47 -20.45
N VAL A 12 -7.96 -22.66 -20.60
CA VAL A 12 -6.76 -23.06 -19.85
C VAL A 12 -5.50 -22.42 -20.44
N ALA A 13 -5.42 -22.29 -21.75
CA ALA A 13 -4.29 -21.65 -22.44
C ALA A 13 -4.16 -20.15 -22.08
N TRP A 14 -5.27 -19.43 -21.84
CA TRP A 14 -5.27 -18.01 -21.49
C TRP A 14 -4.73 -17.74 -20.08
N ARG A 15 -5.02 -18.60 -19.09
CA ARG A 15 -4.48 -18.44 -17.72
C ARG A 15 -2.96 -18.61 -17.68
N ASN A 16 -2.43 -19.55 -18.45
CA ASN A 16 -0.98 -19.80 -18.53
C ASN A 16 -0.23 -18.67 -19.25
N THR A 17 -0.84 -18.05 -20.28
CA THR A 17 -0.21 -16.93 -21.00
C THR A 17 -0.11 -15.66 -20.15
N LEU A 18 -1.07 -15.35 -19.28
CA LEU A 18 -1.02 -14.16 -18.42
C LEU A 18 0.04 -14.29 -17.33
N ALA A 19 0.08 -15.42 -16.63
CA ALA A 19 1.09 -15.67 -15.60
C ALA A 19 2.51 -15.64 -16.20
N TRP A 20 2.70 -16.28 -17.35
CA TRP A 20 3.98 -16.26 -18.07
C TRP A 20 4.40 -14.85 -18.50
N ARG A 21 3.48 -14.02 -18.96
CA ARG A 21 3.75 -12.64 -19.32
C ARG A 21 4.19 -11.79 -18.11
N VAL A 22 3.55 -11.99 -16.94
CA VAL A 22 3.96 -11.32 -15.70
C VAL A 22 5.39 -11.74 -15.32
N VAL A 23 5.70 -13.02 -15.35
CA VAL A 23 7.07 -13.52 -15.07
C VAL A 23 8.08 -12.92 -16.05
N LEU A 24 7.80 -12.94 -17.35
CA LEU A 24 8.66 -12.33 -18.35
C LEU A 24 8.86 -10.83 -18.14
N SER A 25 7.82 -10.12 -17.69
CA SER A 25 7.90 -8.69 -17.39
C SER A 25 8.89 -8.41 -16.25
N VAL A 26 8.85 -9.22 -15.19
CA VAL A 26 9.80 -9.12 -14.07
C VAL A 26 11.22 -9.45 -14.54
N VAL A 27 11.39 -10.51 -15.33
CA VAL A 27 12.71 -10.88 -15.88
C VAL A 27 13.28 -9.75 -16.74
N TRP A 28 12.49 -9.17 -17.64
CA TRP A 28 12.94 -8.05 -18.45
C TRP A 28 13.31 -6.81 -17.63
N SER A 29 12.56 -6.53 -16.54
CA SER A 29 12.92 -5.42 -15.63
C SER A 29 14.28 -5.66 -14.95
N LEU A 30 14.55 -6.88 -14.54
CA LEU A 30 15.85 -7.25 -13.99
C LEU A 30 16.98 -7.12 -15.04
N VAL A 31 16.75 -7.56 -16.28
CA VAL A 31 17.75 -7.43 -17.37
C VAL A 31 18.08 -5.96 -17.62
N VAL A 32 17.07 -5.09 -17.79
CA VAL A 32 17.29 -3.66 -18.03
C VAL A 32 18.02 -3.01 -16.85
N THR A 33 17.62 -3.32 -15.62
CA THR A 33 18.30 -2.80 -14.42
C THR A 33 19.73 -3.33 -14.31
N GLY A 34 19.96 -4.60 -14.71
CA GLY A 34 21.31 -5.18 -14.78
C GLY A 34 22.23 -4.41 -15.74
N ILE A 35 21.70 -3.99 -16.88
CA ILE A 35 22.44 -3.13 -17.83
C ILE A 35 22.77 -1.78 -17.18
N LEU A 36 21.84 -1.15 -16.47
CA LEU A 36 22.08 0.12 -15.76
C LEU A 36 23.16 -0.03 -14.66
N ILE A 37 23.16 -1.15 -13.93
CA ILE A 37 24.19 -1.45 -12.93
C ILE A 37 25.57 -1.63 -13.60
N LEU A 38 25.64 -2.30 -14.75
CA LEU A 38 26.87 -2.43 -15.54
C LEU A 38 27.37 -1.06 -16.01
N MET A 39 26.48 -0.20 -16.51
CA MET A 39 26.83 1.17 -16.91
C MET A 39 27.34 2.01 -15.76
N ALA A 40 26.90 1.73 -14.52
CA ALA A 40 27.42 2.34 -13.30
C ALA A 40 28.75 1.73 -12.82
N GLY A 41 29.39 0.87 -13.63
CA GLY A 41 30.69 0.25 -13.33
C GLY A 41 30.63 -0.84 -12.24
N LYS A 42 29.44 -1.40 -11.96
CA LYS A 42 29.23 -2.42 -10.94
C LYS A 42 28.78 -3.74 -11.54
N ASN A 43 29.03 -4.85 -10.83
CA ASN A 43 28.61 -6.18 -11.26
C ASN A 43 27.14 -6.44 -10.87
N PRO A 44 26.21 -6.63 -11.82
CA PRO A 44 24.79 -6.84 -11.54
C PRO A 44 24.52 -8.17 -10.81
N LEU A 45 25.33 -9.21 -11.04
CA LEU A 45 25.14 -10.48 -10.34
C LEU A 45 25.41 -10.31 -8.84
N VAL A 46 26.47 -9.58 -8.48
CA VAL A 46 26.78 -9.25 -7.09
C VAL A 46 25.68 -8.39 -6.48
N ALA A 47 25.15 -7.40 -7.22
CA ALA A 47 24.06 -6.57 -6.76
C ALA A 47 22.80 -7.39 -6.47
N TYR A 48 22.41 -8.27 -7.39
CA TYR A 48 21.24 -9.15 -7.21
C TYR A 48 21.44 -10.15 -6.08
N GLN A 49 22.64 -10.70 -5.93
CA GLN A 49 22.99 -11.55 -4.79
C GLN A 49 22.77 -10.80 -3.47
N HIS A 50 23.22 -9.54 -3.35
CA HIS A 50 23.01 -8.73 -2.17
C HIS A 50 21.55 -8.36 -1.92
N ILE A 51 20.75 -8.17 -2.98
CA ILE A 51 19.30 -7.99 -2.85
C ILE A 51 18.65 -9.25 -2.27
N VAL A 52 18.95 -10.42 -2.83
CA VAL A 52 18.37 -11.70 -2.36
C VAL A 52 18.84 -12.03 -0.95
N LEU A 53 20.14 -11.93 -0.65
CA LEU A 53 20.68 -12.19 0.68
C LEU A 53 20.22 -11.11 1.68
N GLY A 54 20.01 -9.88 1.23
CA GLY A 54 19.45 -8.80 2.03
C GLY A 54 17.99 -9.00 2.43
N ALA A 55 17.22 -9.63 1.56
CA ALA A 55 15.82 -9.95 1.81
C ALA A 55 15.63 -11.27 2.58
N PHE A 56 16.39 -12.33 2.23
CA PHE A 56 16.14 -13.70 2.68
C PHE A 56 17.32 -14.35 3.42
N GLY A 57 18.48 -13.70 3.51
CA GLY A 57 19.71 -14.29 4.05
C GLY A 57 19.71 -14.57 5.56
N SER A 58 18.71 -14.11 6.30
CA SER A 58 18.53 -14.42 7.72
C SER A 58 17.08 -14.20 8.16
N TRP A 59 16.64 -14.91 9.21
CA TRP A 59 15.29 -14.75 9.74
C TRP A 59 14.93 -13.30 10.12
N PRO A 60 15.78 -12.50 10.80
CA PRO A 60 15.50 -11.10 11.09
C PRO A 60 15.24 -10.25 9.83
N ARG A 61 15.94 -10.51 8.72
CA ARG A 61 15.72 -9.79 7.45
C ARG A 61 14.36 -10.13 6.83
N VAL A 62 13.96 -11.41 6.90
CA VAL A 62 12.64 -11.85 6.46
C VAL A 62 11.56 -11.15 7.29
N VAL A 63 11.74 -11.05 8.61
CA VAL A 63 10.82 -10.33 9.49
C VAL A 63 10.67 -8.86 9.11
N VAL A 64 11.77 -8.17 8.82
CA VAL A 64 11.74 -6.78 8.34
C VAL A 64 10.92 -6.66 7.05
N GLY A 65 11.14 -7.57 6.10
CA GLY A 65 10.36 -7.61 4.85
C GLY A 65 8.88 -7.88 5.08
N LEU A 66 8.51 -8.78 5.99
CA LEU A 66 7.12 -9.07 6.34
C LEU A 66 6.45 -7.87 7.03
N ASN A 67 7.13 -7.22 7.98
CA ASN A 67 6.60 -6.03 8.64
C ASN A 67 6.34 -4.90 7.63
N LYS A 68 7.29 -4.67 6.71
CA LYS A 68 7.16 -3.67 5.67
C LYS A 68 6.06 -3.99 4.65
N ALA A 69 5.74 -5.27 4.46
CA ALA A 69 4.64 -5.68 3.59
C ALA A 69 3.26 -5.33 4.15
N ALA A 70 3.09 -5.20 5.47
CA ALA A 70 1.80 -4.93 6.08
C ALA A 70 1.20 -3.57 5.64
N PRO A 71 1.89 -2.41 5.76
CA PRO A 71 1.38 -1.14 5.27
C PRO A 71 1.19 -1.14 3.75
N TYR A 72 2.07 -1.79 2.98
CA TYR A 72 1.90 -1.96 1.54
C TYR A 72 0.64 -2.74 1.16
N MET A 73 0.32 -3.81 1.89
CA MET A 73 -0.91 -4.59 1.67
C MET A 73 -2.14 -3.74 1.95
N LEU A 74 -2.18 -3.07 3.10
CA LEU A 74 -3.34 -2.28 3.51
C LEU A 74 -3.62 -1.14 2.54
N ALA A 75 -2.63 -0.29 2.28
CA ALA A 75 -2.77 0.81 1.34
C ALA A 75 -3.05 0.31 -0.09
N GLY A 76 -2.36 -0.74 -0.53
CA GLY A 76 -2.54 -1.35 -1.85
C GLY A 76 -3.95 -1.92 -2.06
N VAL A 77 -4.55 -2.53 -1.04
CA VAL A 77 -5.96 -2.98 -1.08
C VAL A 77 -6.90 -1.78 -1.19
N GLY A 78 -6.69 -0.72 -0.41
CA GLY A 78 -7.50 0.50 -0.48
C GLY A 78 -7.47 1.14 -1.87
N VAL A 79 -6.29 1.30 -2.45
CA VAL A 79 -6.10 1.83 -3.80
C VAL A 79 -6.72 0.90 -4.85
N ALA A 80 -6.55 -0.43 -4.73
CA ALA A 80 -7.14 -1.39 -5.66
C ALA A 80 -8.67 -1.34 -5.69
N LEU A 81 -9.31 -1.16 -4.54
CA LEU A 81 -10.76 -0.96 -4.45
C LEU A 81 -11.20 0.33 -5.15
N CYS A 82 -10.51 1.46 -4.89
CA CYS A 82 -10.78 2.73 -5.52
C CYS A 82 -10.67 2.64 -7.04
N PHE A 83 -9.55 2.14 -7.56
CA PHE A 83 -9.33 2.02 -9.00
C PHE A 83 -10.32 1.05 -9.66
N ARG A 84 -10.74 0.00 -8.95
CA ARG A 84 -11.79 -0.91 -9.44
C ARG A 84 -13.14 -0.22 -9.59
N GLY A 85 -13.44 0.76 -8.75
CA GLY A 85 -14.61 1.62 -8.83
C GLY A 85 -14.43 2.84 -9.73
N ASN A 86 -13.36 2.89 -10.53
CA ASN A 86 -12.98 4.03 -11.38
C ASN A 86 -12.87 5.35 -10.59
N VAL A 87 -12.23 5.27 -9.42
CA VAL A 87 -11.89 6.41 -8.55
C VAL A 87 -10.37 6.43 -8.39
N ALA A 88 -9.73 7.48 -8.91
CA ALA A 88 -8.27 7.60 -8.87
C ALA A 88 -7.80 8.23 -7.55
N ASN A 89 -7.82 7.45 -6.46
CA ASN A 89 -7.28 7.89 -5.17
C ASN A 89 -5.75 7.81 -5.17
N MET A 90 -5.08 8.96 -5.29
CA MET A 90 -3.63 9.13 -5.14
C MET A 90 -3.23 9.60 -3.73
N GLY A 91 -4.19 9.68 -2.80
CA GLY A 91 -4.05 10.25 -1.46
C GLY A 91 -3.65 9.26 -0.36
N ALA A 92 -3.35 8.02 -0.72
CA ALA A 92 -3.01 7.00 0.28
C ALA A 92 -1.83 7.42 1.18
N GLU A 93 -0.86 8.15 0.64
CA GLU A 93 0.30 8.66 1.37
C GLU A 93 -0.12 9.60 2.52
N GLY A 94 -0.94 10.60 2.23
CA GLY A 94 -1.46 11.53 3.24
C GLY A 94 -2.40 10.85 4.25
N GLN A 95 -3.18 9.87 3.79
CA GLN A 95 -4.05 9.07 4.66
C GLN A 95 -3.23 8.22 5.66
N ILE A 96 -2.08 7.66 5.22
CA ILE A 96 -1.12 6.97 6.09
C ILE A 96 -0.51 7.95 7.09
N ALA A 97 -0.05 9.12 6.62
CA ALA A 97 0.60 10.12 7.45
C ALA A 97 -0.33 10.62 8.57
N ILE A 98 -1.57 11.02 8.23
CA ILE A 98 -2.56 11.48 9.22
C ILE A 98 -3.03 10.35 10.11
N GLY A 99 -3.16 9.12 9.59
CA GLY A 99 -3.49 7.94 10.39
C GLY A 99 -2.41 7.64 11.43
N GLY A 100 -1.13 7.67 11.03
CA GLY A 100 0.00 7.52 11.95
C GLY A 100 0.07 8.64 13.00
N LEU A 101 -0.15 9.90 12.59
CA LEU A 101 -0.22 11.03 13.51
C LEU A 101 -1.34 10.84 14.55
N ALA A 102 -2.56 10.52 14.12
CA ALA A 102 -3.71 10.32 15.02
C ALA A 102 -3.46 9.16 16.00
N ALA A 103 -2.89 8.05 15.53
CA ALA A 103 -2.50 6.94 16.38
C ALA A 103 -1.43 7.36 17.41
N SER A 104 -0.44 8.16 17.00
CA SER A 104 0.64 8.64 17.85
C SER A 104 0.15 9.59 18.94
N VAL A 105 -0.79 10.48 18.61
CA VAL A 105 -1.41 11.37 19.59
C VAL A 105 -2.06 10.56 20.72
N VAL A 106 -2.86 9.55 20.36
CA VAL A 106 -3.52 8.70 21.36
C VAL A 106 -2.51 7.83 22.12
N ALA A 107 -1.48 7.32 21.45
CA ALA A 107 -0.44 6.52 22.10
C ALA A 107 0.36 7.32 23.13
N LEU A 108 0.64 8.61 22.88
CA LEU A 108 1.39 9.47 23.81
C LEU A 108 0.53 9.96 24.97
N ILE A 109 -0.66 10.49 24.68
CA ILE A 109 -1.49 11.17 25.71
C ILE A 109 -2.34 10.14 26.45
N GLY A 110 -2.77 9.07 25.79
CA GLY A 110 -3.69 8.08 26.34
C GLY A 110 -3.06 7.02 27.22
N ALA A 111 -1.74 6.84 27.20
CA ALA A 111 -1.08 5.74 27.90
C ALA A 111 -1.39 5.73 29.41
N SER A 112 -1.28 6.88 30.07
CA SER A 112 -1.54 7.03 31.49
C SER A 112 -3.02 6.89 31.86
N ALA A 113 -3.94 7.31 30.99
CA ALA A 113 -5.39 7.33 31.24
C ALA A 113 -6.09 6.02 30.86
N LEU A 114 -5.67 5.38 29.78
CA LEU A 114 -6.34 4.21 29.18
C LEU A 114 -5.66 2.87 29.53
N GLY A 115 -4.42 2.89 30.03
CA GLY A 115 -3.66 1.67 30.32
C GLY A 115 -3.66 0.71 29.13
N ALA A 116 -4.06 -0.54 29.33
CA ALA A 116 -4.10 -1.56 28.26
C ALA A 116 -5.06 -1.23 27.10
N ALA A 117 -6.01 -0.33 27.26
CA ALA A 117 -6.92 0.10 26.21
C ALA A 117 -6.31 1.13 25.24
N VAL A 118 -5.10 1.64 25.53
CA VAL A 118 -4.42 2.63 24.66
C VAL A 118 -4.14 2.08 23.26
N LEU A 119 -3.70 0.83 23.14
CA LEU A 119 -3.41 0.21 21.86
C LEU A 119 -4.64 0.13 20.94
N PRO A 120 -5.78 -0.47 21.34
CA PRO A 120 -6.97 -0.46 20.49
C PRO A 120 -7.49 0.95 20.22
N ALA A 121 -7.41 1.87 21.18
CA ALA A 121 -7.79 3.26 20.99
C ALA A 121 -6.90 3.96 19.94
N ALA A 122 -5.59 3.77 20.00
CA ALA A 122 -4.64 4.33 19.01
C ALA A 122 -4.88 3.74 17.59
N LEU A 123 -5.15 2.44 17.48
CA LEU A 123 -5.50 1.82 16.20
C LEU A 123 -6.80 2.41 15.63
N ILE A 124 -7.83 2.58 16.46
CA ILE A 124 -9.09 3.21 16.05
C ILE A 124 -8.86 4.68 15.65
N ALA A 125 -8.06 5.43 16.40
CA ALA A 125 -7.71 6.81 16.06
C ALA A 125 -7.00 6.90 14.71
N GLY A 126 -6.06 5.99 14.43
CA GLY A 126 -5.39 5.92 13.13
C GLY A 126 -6.34 5.64 11.97
N VAL A 127 -7.25 4.68 12.15
CA VAL A 127 -8.33 4.38 11.18
C VAL A 127 -9.20 5.59 10.93
N LEU A 128 -9.67 6.24 11.99
CA LEU A 128 -10.54 7.42 11.88
C LEU A 128 -9.81 8.62 11.28
N GLY A 129 -8.54 8.83 11.63
CA GLY A 129 -7.71 9.89 11.05
C GLY A 129 -7.54 9.74 9.53
N GLY A 130 -7.17 8.55 9.08
CA GLY A 130 -7.06 8.26 7.64
C GLY A 130 -8.41 8.33 6.92
N ALA A 131 -9.49 7.84 7.54
CA ALA A 131 -10.85 7.91 7.00
C ALA A 131 -11.34 9.37 6.88
N ALA A 132 -11.14 10.18 7.92
CA ALA A 132 -11.50 11.61 7.91
C ALA A 132 -10.73 12.37 6.82
N TRP A 133 -9.43 12.08 6.66
CA TRP A 133 -8.61 12.70 5.63
C TRP A 133 -9.11 12.36 4.22
N ALA A 134 -9.45 11.08 3.99
CA ALA A 134 -10.05 10.63 2.74
C ALA A 134 -11.45 11.23 2.51
N ALA A 135 -12.27 11.37 3.56
CA ALA A 135 -13.58 11.97 3.48
C ALA A 135 -13.53 13.45 3.07
N ILE A 136 -12.55 14.22 3.57
CA ILE A 136 -12.32 15.61 3.16
C ILE A 136 -12.01 15.67 1.65
N ALA A 137 -11.10 14.82 1.17
CA ALA A 137 -10.77 14.74 -0.25
C ALA A 137 -11.99 14.39 -1.11
N ALA A 138 -12.77 13.40 -0.69
CA ALA A 138 -14.00 12.99 -1.36
C ALA A 138 -15.05 14.11 -1.36
N ALA A 139 -15.21 14.83 -0.26
CA ALA A 139 -16.14 15.93 -0.16
C ALA A 139 -15.76 17.09 -1.12
N ILE A 140 -14.48 17.47 -1.20
CA ILE A 140 -14.00 18.48 -2.13
C ILE A 140 -14.27 18.05 -3.58
N ASN A 141 -13.94 16.81 -3.94
CA ASN A 141 -14.22 16.27 -5.28
C ASN A 141 -15.70 16.33 -5.61
N LEU A 142 -16.58 15.84 -4.72
CA LEU A 142 -18.02 15.72 -4.99
C LEU A 142 -18.77 17.07 -4.94
N THR A 143 -18.34 18.02 -4.10
CA THR A 143 -19.02 19.31 -3.94
C THR A 143 -18.50 20.40 -4.87
N ARG A 144 -17.19 20.38 -5.18
CA ARG A 144 -16.54 21.40 -6.02
C ARG A 144 -16.26 20.91 -7.43
N GLY A 145 -16.46 19.62 -7.73
CA GLY A 145 -16.20 19.04 -9.05
C GLY A 145 -14.71 19.02 -9.44
N VAL A 146 -13.80 19.20 -8.47
CA VAL A 146 -12.35 19.15 -8.72
C VAL A 146 -11.96 17.68 -8.93
N HIS A 147 -11.07 17.43 -9.91
CA HIS A 147 -10.63 16.07 -10.23
C HIS A 147 -9.96 15.41 -9.02
N GLU A 148 -10.37 14.17 -8.69
CA GLU A 148 -9.94 13.46 -7.50
C GLU A 148 -8.42 13.30 -7.38
N VAL A 149 -7.70 13.10 -8.50
CA VAL A 149 -6.24 12.99 -8.53
C VAL A 149 -5.60 14.27 -7.98
N LEU A 150 -6.07 15.44 -8.43
CA LEU A 150 -5.50 16.72 -8.02
C LEU A 150 -5.73 16.96 -6.51
N VAL A 151 -6.96 16.76 -6.06
CA VAL A 151 -7.29 16.95 -4.63
C VAL A 151 -6.47 16.02 -3.74
N THR A 152 -6.44 14.71 -4.09
CA THR A 152 -5.77 13.72 -3.25
C THR A 152 -4.26 13.88 -3.24
N LEU A 153 -3.64 14.29 -4.36
CA LEU A 153 -2.20 14.60 -4.40
C LEU A 153 -1.85 15.84 -3.56
N MET A 154 -2.64 16.91 -3.68
CA MET A 154 -2.37 18.14 -2.88
C MET A 154 -2.54 17.85 -1.39
N MET A 155 -3.51 17.04 -1.00
CA MET A 155 -3.71 16.65 0.38
C MET A 155 -2.56 15.80 0.96
N ASN A 156 -1.77 15.09 0.15
CA ASN A 156 -0.57 14.42 0.64
C ASN A 156 0.45 15.43 1.18
N PHE A 157 0.71 16.51 0.44
CA PHE A 157 1.64 17.55 0.87
C PHE A 157 1.16 18.26 2.14
N ILE A 158 -0.14 18.56 2.21
CA ILE A 158 -0.74 19.16 3.41
C ILE A 158 -0.58 18.21 4.61
N ALA A 159 -0.81 16.90 4.42
CA ALA A 159 -0.64 15.91 5.48
C ALA A 159 0.80 15.86 6.01
N TRP A 160 1.80 15.90 5.12
CA TRP A 160 3.21 15.93 5.52
C TRP A 160 3.55 17.19 6.31
N LEU A 161 3.06 18.36 5.87
CA LEU A 161 3.26 19.64 6.60
C LEU A 161 2.60 19.60 7.99
N ILE A 162 1.40 19.03 8.11
CA ILE A 162 0.74 18.85 9.40
C ILE A 162 1.58 17.95 10.33
N VAL A 163 2.05 16.81 9.83
CA VAL A 163 2.91 15.91 10.63
C VAL A 163 4.19 16.61 11.06
N ALA A 164 4.85 17.34 10.14
CA ALA A 164 6.06 18.11 10.44
C ALA A 164 5.79 19.17 11.53
N GLU A 165 4.70 19.95 11.41
CA GLU A 165 4.32 20.96 12.39
C GLU A 165 4.13 20.37 13.80
N PHE A 166 3.46 19.22 13.90
CA PHE A 166 3.30 18.53 15.19
C PHE A 166 4.63 18.04 15.77
N LEU A 167 5.57 17.57 14.92
CA LEU A 167 6.89 17.07 15.34
C LEU A 167 7.86 18.19 15.70
N HIS A 168 7.80 19.34 15.02
CA HIS A 168 8.62 20.52 15.37
C HIS A 168 8.00 21.34 16.50
N GLY A 169 6.76 21.06 16.87
CA GLY A 169 5.99 21.77 17.89
C GLY A 169 5.65 20.90 19.10
N PRO A 170 4.33 20.69 19.37
CA PRO A 170 3.87 20.19 20.66
C PRO A 170 4.20 18.73 20.95
N MET A 171 4.55 17.92 19.94
CA MET A 171 4.81 16.49 20.09
C MET A 171 6.29 16.13 19.93
N GLY A 172 7.15 17.10 19.60
CA GLY A 172 8.57 16.86 19.38
C GLY A 172 9.31 16.51 20.65
N GLU A 173 10.24 15.57 20.55
CA GLU A 173 11.18 15.22 21.63
C GLU A 173 12.28 16.30 21.70
N ILE A 174 12.42 16.94 22.87
CA ILE A 174 13.42 17.99 23.10
C ILE A 174 14.82 17.35 22.99
N ASP A 175 15.75 18.02 22.32
CA ASP A 175 17.12 17.58 22.09
C ASP A 175 17.29 16.30 21.24
N ALA A 176 16.23 15.82 20.59
CA ALA A 176 16.37 14.79 19.58
C ALA A 176 17.09 15.35 18.34
N GLY A 177 18.13 14.67 17.87
CA GLY A 177 18.89 15.08 16.67
C GLY A 177 18.09 14.96 15.35
N PHE A 178 16.83 14.52 15.43
CA PHE A 178 15.92 14.35 14.30
C PHE A 178 14.47 14.57 14.76
N PRO A 179 13.58 15.19 13.95
CA PRO A 179 12.19 15.43 14.31
C PRO A 179 11.43 14.13 14.57
N GLN A 180 11.14 13.87 15.83
CA GLN A 180 10.44 12.66 16.29
C GLN A 180 9.72 12.94 17.61
N THR A 181 8.77 12.07 17.95
CA THR A 181 8.15 12.08 19.27
C THR A 181 8.97 11.26 20.27
N PRO A 182 8.77 11.45 21.58
CA PRO A 182 9.21 10.47 22.58
C PRO A 182 8.69 9.07 22.23
N MET A 183 9.43 8.06 22.71
CA MET A 183 9.03 6.67 22.50
C MET A 183 7.71 6.38 23.24
N PHE A 184 6.81 5.68 22.59
CA PHE A 184 5.55 5.27 23.21
C PHE A 184 5.79 4.26 24.33
N GLU A 185 4.95 4.26 25.34
CA GLU A 185 4.97 3.23 26.37
C GLU A 185 4.69 1.85 25.80
N ASN A 186 5.27 0.81 26.39
CA ASN A 186 5.17 -0.57 25.91
C ASN A 186 3.72 -1.07 25.74
N VAL A 187 2.78 -0.52 26.54
CA VAL A 187 1.35 -0.85 26.46
C VAL A 187 0.70 -0.40 25.14
N ALA A 188 1.30 0.57 24.44
CA ALA A 188 0.85 1.02 23.13
C ALA A 188 1.49 0.26 21.96
N TRP A 189 2.43 -0.65 22.22
CA TRP A 189 3.11 -1.39 21.15
C TRP A 189 2.24 -2.52 20.61
N LEU A 190 2.32 -2.74 19.31
CA LEU A 190 1.66 -3.89 18.69
C LEU A 190 2.28 -5.20 19.21
N PRO A 191 1.45 -6.19 19.58
CA PRO A 191 1.94 -7.47 20.06
C PRO A 191 2.77 -8.19 18.99
N LYS A 192 3.89 -8.75 19.42
CA LYS A 192 4.78 -9.54 18.58
C LYS A 192 4.24 -10.96 18.42
N LEU A 193 4.20 -11.46 17.18
CA LEU A 193 3.70 -12.80 16.85
C LEU A 193 4.70 -13.90 17.22
N VAL A 194 5.99 -13.62 17.13
CA VAL A 194 7.05 -14.58 17.40
C VAL A 194 7.98 -14.01 18.45
N ALA A 195 8.18 -14.73 19.55
CA ALA A 195 9.10 -14.34 20.61
C ALA A 195 10.51 -14.11 20.05
N ARG A 196 11.21 -13.10 20.58
CA ARG A 196 12.56 -12.70 20.17
C ARG A 196 12.67 -12.21 18.71
N THR A 197 11.57 -11.85 18.07
CA THR A 197 11.54 -11.21 16.76
C THR A 197 10.69 -9.94 16.81
N ASP A 198 10.84 -9.08 15.81
CA ASP A 198 10.03 -7.88 15.69
C ASP A 198 8.79 -8.08 14.79
N LEU A 199 8.46 -9.34 14.44
CA LEU A 199 7.27 -9.64 13.66
C LEU A 199 6.01 -9.36 14.50
N HIS A 200 5.26 -8.35 14.11
CA HIS A 200 4.06 -7.92 14.83
C HIS A 200 2.76 -8.36 14.14
N ILE A 201 1.65 -8.31 14.87
CA ILE A 201 0.32 -8.76 14.39
C ILE A 201 -0.19 -7.98 13.17
N GLY A 202 0.42 -6.85 12.83
CA GLY A 202 0.04 -6.01 11.68
C GLY A 202 -0.02 -6.77 10.35
N ILE A 203 0.86 -7.77 10.14
CA ILE A 203 0.83 -8.60 8.93
C ILE A 203 -0.45 -9.43 8.85
N VAL A 204 -0.92 -9.97 9.98
CA VAL A 204 -2.17 -10.75 10.04
C VAL A 204 -3.36 -9.84 9.74
N ILE A 205 -3.38 -8.65 10.34
CA ILE A 205 -4.42 -7.63 10.09
C ILE A 205 -4.46 -7.29 8.59
N ALA A 206 -3.30 -7.09 7.97
CA ALA A 206 -3.21 -6.75 6.54
C ALA A 206 -3.73 -7.88 5.63
N VAL A 207 -3.37 -9.12 5.91
CA VAL A 207 -3.88 -10.29 5.16
C VAL A 207 -5.39 -10.45 5.34
N LEU A 208 -5.90 -10.33 6.57
CA LEU A 208 -7.33 -10.40 6.83
C LEU A 208 -8.09 -9.27 6.13
N ALA A 209 -7.54 -8.05 6.13
CA ALA A 209 -8.12 -6.92 5.39
C ALA A 209 -8.19 -7.19 3.88
N ALA A 210 -7.16 -7.79 3.28
CA ALA A 210 -7.16 -8.18 1.87
C ALA A 210 -8.23 -9.25 1.56
N ILE A 211 -8.39 -10.24 2.45
CA ILE A 211 -9.42 -11.28 2.32
C ILE A 211 -10.81 -10.65 2.46
N MET A 212 -11.03 -9.81 3.48
CA MET A 212 -12.31 -9.11 3.70
C MET A 212 -12.64 -8.21 2.50
N ALA A 213 -11.70 -7.44 2.00
CA ALA A 213 -11.89 -6.60 0.82
C ALA A 213 -12.27 -7.43 -0.42
N HIS A 214 -11.67 -8.62 -0.57
CA HIS A 214 -12.04 -9.54 -1.64
C HIS A 214 -13.48 -10.04 -1.49
N VAL A 215 -13.89 -10.46 -0.29
CA VAL A 215 -15.25 -10.92 -0.01
C VAL A 215 -16.24 -9.77 -0.24
N VAL A 216 -15.97 -8.58 0.30
CA VAL A 216 -16.83 -7.40 0.10
C VAL A 216 -16.97 -7.10 -1.39
N LEU A 217 -15.87 -7.05 -2.14
CA LEU A 217 -15.88 -6.69 -3.55
C LEU A 217 -16.66 -7.69 -4.41
N TRP A 218 -16.58 -9.01 -4.12
CA TRP A 218 -17.12 -10.04 -5.01
C TRP A 218 -18.38 -10.72 -4.49
N ARG A 219 -18.68 -10.65 -3.18
CA ARG A 219 -19.77 -11.40 -2.55
C ARG A 219 -20.85 -10.51 -1.93
N THR A 220 -20.70 -9.16 -1.94
CA THR A 220 -21.70 -8.26 -1.36
C THR A 220 -22.34 -7.34 -2.39
N VAL A 221 -23.51 -6.81 -2.03
CA VAL A 221 -24.24 -5.83 -2.81
C VAL A 221 -23.44 -4.52 -2.97
N THR A 222 -22.78 -4.07 -1.90
CA THR A 222 -21.93 -2.88 -1.91
C THR A 222 -20.79 -3.03 -2.92
N GLY A 223 -20.10 -4.17 -2.91
CA GLY A 223 -19.05 -4.45 -3.89
C GLY A 223 -19.55 -4.55 -5.32
N PHE A 224 -20.78 -5.08 -5.51
CA PHE A 224 -21.44 -5.05 -6.82
C PHE A 224 -21.68 -3.61 -7.29
N HIS A 225 -22.22 -2.73 -6.43
CA HIS A 225 -22.43 -1.31 -6.74
C HIS A 225 -21.14 -0.61 -7.12
N TRP A 226 -20.03 -0.84 -6.38
CA TRP A 226 -18.73 -0.26 -6.70
C TRP A 226 -18.20 -0.72 -8.06
N ARG A 227 -18.30 -2.02 -8.37
CA ARG A 227 -17.89 -2.56 -9.67
C ARG A 227 -18.74 -2.03 -10.82
N LEU A 228 -20.03 -1.90 -10.59
CA LEU A 228 -20.97 -1.37 -11.60
C LEU A 228 -20.71 0.11 -11.88
N ALA A 229 -20.54 0.93 -10.82
CA ALA A 229 -20.17 2.33 -10.94
C ALA A 229 -18.82 2.53 -11.65
N GLY A 230 -17.86 1.62 -11.41
CA GLY A 230 -16.57 1.64 -12.09
C GLY A 230 -16.59 1.21 -13.55
N ALA A 231 -17.55 0.36 -13.92
CA ALA A 231 -17.67 -0.15 -15.29
C ALA A 231 -18.40 0.80 -16.23
N SER A 232 -19.49 1.42 -15.77
CA SER A 232 -20.30 2.34 -16.58
C SER A 232 -21.21 3.20 -15.72
N ASP A 233 -21.05 4.52 -15.82
CA ASP A 233 -21.92 5.49 -15.15
C ASP A 233 -23.38 5.38 -15.58
N LYS A 234 -23.63 5.13 -16.88
CA LYS A 234 -24.96 4.95 -17.41
C LYS A 234 -25.64 3.72 -16.83
N ALA A 235 -24.93 2.57 -16.81
CA ALA A 235 -25.46 1.33 -16.24
C ALA A 235 -25.72 1.47 -14.74
N ALA A 236 -24.85 2.14 -13.99
CA ALA A 236 -25.05 2.44 -12.57
C ALA A 236 -26.30 3.28 -12.34
N HIS A 237 -26.51 4.33 -13.14
CA HIS A 237 -27.68 5.20 -13.06
C HIS A 237 -28.98 4.42 -13.31
N TYR A 238 -29.06 3.60 -14.38
CA TYR A 238 -30.22 2.76 -14.66
C TYR A 238 -30.49 1.71 -13.56
N ALA A 239 -29.47 1.24 -12.89
CA ALA A 239 -29.60 0.32 -11.75
C ALA A 239 -29.89 1.03 -10.40
N GLY A 240 -30.09 2.36 -10.40
CA GLY A 240 -30.35 3.14 -9.18
C GLY A 240 -29.13 3.29 -8.27
N VAL A 241 -27.92 3.02 -8.76
CA VAL A 241 -26.68 3.14 -8.00
C VAL A 241 -26.13 4.56 -8.09
N SER A 242 -26.04 5.25 -6.95
CA SER A 242 -25.48 6.60 -6.87
C SER A 242 -23.95 6.57 -7.01
N ARG A 243 -23.41 7.22 -8.05
CA ARG A 243 -21.97 7.38 -8.23
C ARG A 243 -21.32 8.12 -7.06
N ALA A 244 -21.94 9.19 -6.57
CA ALA A 244 -21.40 9.97 -5.46
C ALA A 244 -21.23 9.12 -4.19
N ARG A 245 -22.24 8.28 -3.85
CA ARG A 245 -22.12 7.35 -2.71
C ARG A 245 -21.03 6.31 -2.92
N SER A 246 -20.87 5.82 -4.16
CA SER A 246 -19.83 4.85 -4.48
C SER A 246 -18.44 5.47 -4.37
N VAL A 247 -18.22 6.67 -4.90
CA VAL A 247 -16.94 7.43 -4.80
C VAL A 247 -16.61 7.70 -3.34
N PHE A 248 -17.56 8.26 -2.58
CA PHE A 248 -17.35 8.56 -1.15
C PHE A 248 -17.03 7.31 -0.35
N GLY A 249 -17.78 6.24 -0.52
CA GLY A 249 -17.57 4.98 0.19
C GLY A 249 -16.23 4.32 -0.13
N LEU A 250 -15.81 4.33 -1.41
CA LEU A 250 -14.51 3.80 -1.83
C LEU A 250 -13.34 4.60 -1.25
N MET A 251 -13.41 5.94 -1.30
CA MET A 251 -12.39 6.79 -0.71
C MET A 251 -12.33 6.62 0.80
N LEU A 252 -13.48 6.52 1.48
CA LEU A 252 -13.53 6.29 2.92
C LEU A 252 -12.88 4.96 3.31
N VAL A 253 -13.21 3.86 2.62
CA VAL A 253 -12.60 2.53 2.89
C VAL A 253 -11.10 2.56 2.60
N SER A 254 -10.66 3.25 1.54
CA SER A 254 -9.23 3.44 1.28
C SER A 254 -8.55 4.21 2.42
N GLY A 255 -9.20 5.25 2.94
CA GLY A 255 -8.72 6.02 4.09
C GLY A 255 -8.62 5.19 5.38
N VAL A 256 -9.62 4.34 5.65
CA VAL A 256 -9.61 3.37 6.76
C VAL A 256 -8.39 2.47 6.68
N LEU A 257 -8.16 1.86 5.51
CA LEU A 257 -7.05 0.92 5.32
C LEU A 257 -5.69 1.62 5.35
N SER A 258 -5.57 2.77 4.72
CA SER A 258 -4.33 3.57 4.73
C SER A 258 -4.04 4.14 6.13
N GLY A 259 -5.05 4.60 6.85
CA GLY A 259 -4.89 5.06 8.24
C GLY A 259 -4.47 3.93 9.19
N MET A 260 -5.02 2.73 9.00
CA MET A 260 -4.57 1.53 9.71
C MET A 260 -3.11 1.20 9.37
N ALA A 261 -2.68 1.36 8.10
CA ALA A 261 -1.29 1.16 7.70
C ALA A 261 -0.35 2.11 8.46
N GLY A 262 -0.71 3.40 8.57
CA GLY A 262 0.04 4.39 9.34
C GLY A 262 0.12 4.05 10.83
N ALA A 263 -1.01 3.65 11.43
CA ALA A 263 -1.04 3.23 12.83
C ALA A 263 -0.15 2.00 13.09
N ILE A 264 -0.20 0.99 12.21
CA ILE A 264 0.63 -0.21 12.34
C ILE A 264 2.12 0.14 12.23
N GLU A 265 2.50 1.05 11.34
CA GLU A 265 3.90 1.45 11.16
C GLU A 265 4.46 2.14 12.41
N VAL A 266 3.71 3.10 12.98
CA VAL A 266 4.20 3.83 14.16
C VAL A 266 4.13 3.02 15.45
N LEU A 267 3.11 2.15 15.63
CA LEU A 267 2.93 1.35 16.84
C LEU A 267 3.68 0.01 16.81
N GLY A 268 4.04 -0.49 15.62
CA GLY A 268 4.61 -1.83 15.46
C GLY A 268 6.08 -1.84 15.02
N VAL A 269 6.55 -0.81 14.32
CA VAL A 269 7.90 -0.75 13.77
C VAL A 269 8.74 0.33 14.43
N HIS A 270 8.24 1.56 14.47
CA HIS A 270 9.03 2.70 14.97
C HIS A 270 8.85 2.96 16.46
N TYR A 271 7.73 2.57 17.05
CA TYR A 271 7.35 2.81 18.45
C TYR A 271 7.36 4.30 18.83
N ARG A 272 7.33 5.17 17.83
CA ARG A 272 7.29 6.63 17.88
C ARG A 272 6.88 7.17 16.53
N LEU A 273 6.46 8.43 16.46
CA LEU A 273 6.28 9.13 15.19
C LEU A 273 7.59 9.76 14.79
N ILE A 274 8.03 9.54 13.55
CA ILE A 274 9.27 10.06 12.98
C ILE A 274 8.90 10.85 11.72
N GLU A 275 9.53 11.99 11.47
CA GLU A 275 9.31 12.73 10.23
C GLU A 275 9.63 11.86 9.01
N GLY A 276 8.72 11.87 8.03
CA GLY A 276 8.89 11.07 6.82
C GLY A 276 8.67 9.56 6.96
N PHE A 277 8.11 9.06 8.08
CA PHE A 277 7.87 7.63 8.30
C PHE A 277 7.01 6.97 7.22
N SER A 278 6.12 7.73 6.59
CA SER A 278 5.18 7.24 5.57
C SER A 278 5.72 7.35 4.13
N LEU A 279 6.86 8.01 3.93
CA LEU A 279 7.35 8.34 2.59
C LEU A 279 7.49 7.11 1.68
N GLY A 280 6.67 7.12 0.63
CA GLY A 280 6.67 6.11 -0.43
C GLY A 280 5.67 4.96 -0.24
N PHE A 281 5.10 4.74 0.94
CA PHE A 281 4.15 3.64 1.13
C PHE A 281 2.89 3.82 0.28
N GLY A 282 2.30 5.02 0.26
CA GLY A 282 1.09 5.30 -0.51
C GLY A 282 1.33 5.33 -2.01
N PHE A 283 2.46 5.89 -2.45
CA PHE A 283 2.81 5.89 -3.88
C PHE A 283 3.11 4.49 -4.40
N ASN A 284 3.88 3.68 -3.64
CA ASN A 284 4.15 2.29 -3.99
C ASN A 284 2.87 1.43 -3.94
N ALA A 285 1.90 1.78 -3.08
CA ALA A 285 0.60 1.11 -3.03
C ALA A 285 -0.16 1.18 -4.36
N ILE A 286 0.00 2.28 -5.13
CA ILE A 286 -0.58 2.42 -6.47
C ILE A 286 0.04 1.39 -7.42
N ALA A 287 1.37 1.29 -7.43
CA ALA A 287 2.08 0.32 -8.25
C ALA A 287 1.72 -1.13 -7.87
N ILE A 288 1.62 -1.41 -6.57
CA ILE A 288 1.21 -2.71 -6.03
C ILE A 288 -0.22 -3.07 -6.46
N ALA A 289 -1.16 -2.12 -6.37
CA ALA A 289 -2.55 -2.32 -6.79
C ALA A 289 -2.66 -2.64 -8.28
N LEU A 290 -1.89 -1.92 -9.12
CA LEU A 290 -1.85 -2.14 -10.56
C LEU A 290 -1.16 -3.46 -10.91
N LEU A 291 -0.06 -3.81 -10.25
CA LEU A 291 0.62 -5.10 -10.39
C LEU A 291 -0.32 -6.26 -10.01
N ALA A 292 -1.12 -6.08 -8.98
CA ALA A 292 -2.17 -7.00 -8.55
C ALA A 292 -3.39 -7.06 -9.49
N THR A 293 -3.38 -6.30 -10.61
CA THR A 293 -4.53 -6.18 -11.55
C THR A 293 -5.84 -5.81 -10.84
N LEU A 294 -5.74 -4.94 -9.84
CA LEU A 294 -6.84 -4.44 -9.01
C LEU A 294 -7.66 -5.54 -8.31
N LYS A 295 -7.01 -6.65 -7.97
CA LYS A 295 -7.65 -7.77 -7.25
C LYS A 295 -7.08 -7.83 -5.82
N PRO A 296 -7.91 -7.64 -4.77
CA PRO A 296 -7.42 -7.54 -3.38
C PRO A 296 -6.54 -8.71 -2.93
N LEU A 297 -6.84 -9.96 -3.29
CA LEU A 297 -6.01 -11.11 -2.91
C LEU A 297 -4.64 -11.12 -3.61
N TRP A 298 -4.53 -10.57 -4.82
CA TRP A 298 -3.26 -10.47 -5.53
C TRP A 298 -2.39 -9.30 -5.04
N VAL A 299 -2.96 -8.41 -4.22
CA VAL A 299 -2.19 -7.37 -3.52
C VAL A 299 -1.22 -8.01 -2.52
N ILE A 300 -1.58 -9.16 -1.91
CA ILE A 300 -0.71 -9.85 -0.95
C ILE A 300 0.67 -10.19 -1.57
N PRO A 301 0.75 -11.02 -2.64
CA PRO A 301 2.04 -11.34 -3.25
C PRO A 301 2.73 -10.12 -3.89
N ALA A 302 1.97 -9.15 -4.41
CA ALA A 302 2.55 -7.93 -4.97
C ALA A 302 3.22 -7.06 -3.88
N ALA A 303 2.58 -6.91 -2.73
CA ALA A 303 3.13 -6.16 -1.59
C ALA A 303 4.36 -6.86 -0.99
N LEU A 304 4.33 -8.18 -0.87
CA LEU A 304 5.51 -8.98 -0.45
C LEU A 304 6.67 -8.76 -1.42
N PHE A 305 6.43 -8.82 -2.71
CA PHE A 305 7.46 -8.58 -3.73
C PHE A 305 8.11 -7.20 -3.56
N PHE A 306 7.32 -6.13 -3.40
CA PHE A 306 7.84 -4.78 -3.19
C PHE A 306 8.62 -4.64 -1.88
N ALA A 307 8.07 -5.18 -0.78
CA ALA A 307 8.69 -5.10 0.54
C ALA A 307 10.04 -5.83 0.60
N PHE A 308 10.13 -7.03 0.03
CA PHE A 308 11.37 -7.78 -0.02
C PHE A 308 12.41 -7.17 -0.97
N LEU A 309 11.97 -6.64 -2.12
CA LEU A 309 12.85 -5.89 -3.01
C LEU A 309 13.47 -4.68 -2.30
N GLU A 310 12.67 -3.91 -1.57
CA GLU A 310 13.14 -2.72 -0.87
C GLU A 310 14.06 -3.07 0.31
N THR A 311 13.71 -4.11 1.08
CA THR A 311 14.57 -4.62 2.17
C THR A 311 15.93 -5.08 1.63
N GLY A 312 15.92 -5.80 0.50
CA GLY A 312 17.12 -6.21 -0.20
C GLY A 312 17.94 -5.05 -0.75
N ALA A 313 17.25 -4.02 -1.29
CA ALA A 313 17.87 -2.81 -1.81
C ALA A 313 18.66 -2.04 -0.76
N LEU A 314 18.09 -1.87 0.42
CA LEU A 314 18.78 -1.23 1.55
C LEU A 314 20.02 -2.01 1.97
N SER A 315 19.97 -3.34 1.92
CA SER A 315 21.14 -4.19 2.19
C SER A 315 22.20 -4.03 1.10
N MET A 316 21.83 -4.03 -0.17
CA MET A 316 22.72 -3.78 -1.29
C MET A 316 23.40 -2.40 -1.17
N GLN A 317 22.64 -1.37 -0.86
CA GLN A 317 23.18 -0.03 -0.68
C GLN A 317 24.22 0.05 0.43
N ARG A 318 23.95 -0.60 1.57
CA ARG A 318 24.88 -0.60 2.73
C ARG A 318 26.16 -1.39 2.47
N GLN A 319 26.11 -2.47 1.67
CA GLN A 319 27.24 -3.38 1.48
C GLN A 319 28.12 -3.03 0.30
N ILE A 320 27.57 -2.58 -0.80
CA ILE A 320 28.30 -2.32 -2.04
C ILE A 320 28.17 -0.89 -2.58
N GLY A 321 27.45 -0.01 -1.84
CA GLY A 321 27.31 1.40 -2.16
C GLY A 321 26.50 1.68 -3.44
N ILE A 322 25.75 0.72 -3.95
CA ILE A 322 24.81 0.96 -5.07
C ILE A 322 23.56 1.62 -4.51
N PRO A 323 23.12 2.77 -5.04
CA PRO A 323 21.94 3.46 -4.55
C PRO A 323 20.68 2.58 -4.57
N SER A 324 19.93 2.56 -3.48
CA SER A 324 18.66 1.81 -3.38
C SER A 324 17.61 2.31 -4.39
N SER A 325 17.75 3.54 -4.87
CA SER A 325 16.89 4.11 -5.92
C SER A 325 16.88 3.31 -7.23
N LEU A 326 17.92 2.53 -7.53
CA LEU A 326 17.91 1.60 -8.66
C LEU A 326 16.82 0.53 -8.54
N VAL A 327 16.41 0.18 -7.31
CA VAL A 327 15.31 -0.76 -7.10
C VAL A 327 13.97 -0.13 -7.47
N LEU A 328 13.80 1.18 -7.32
CA LEU A 328 12.61 1.89 -7.84
C LEU A 328 12.50 1.74 -9.36
N VAL A 329 13.63 1.66 -10.07
CA VAL A 329 13.65 1.38 -11.51
C VAL A 329 13.15 -0.04 -11.78
N ILE A 330 13.57 -1.05 -10.99
CA ILE A 330 13.05 -2.42 -11.10
C ILE A 330 11.54 -2.44 -10.89
N GLN A 331 11.06 -1.77 -9.86
CA GLN A 331 9.64 -1.69 -9.51
C GLN A 331 8.84 -1.01 -10.62
N GLY A 332 9.30 0.15 -11.10
CA GLY A 332 8.66 0.90 -12.20
C GLY A 332 8.63 0.14 -13.51
N LEU A 333 9.75 -0.48 -13.92
CA LEU A 333 9.82 -1.29 -15.13
C LEU A 333 8.94 -2.54 -15.03
N SER A 334 8.93 -3.21 -13.87
CA SER A 334 8.06 -4.36 -13.65
C SER A 334 6.58 -3.98 -13.83
N LEU A 335 6.18 -2.82 -13.30
CA LEU A 335 4.83 -2.29 -13.47
C LEU A 335 4.51 -2.01 -14.95
N ILE A 336 5.38 -1.28 -15.65
CA ILE A 336 5.18 -0.92 -17.06
C ILE A 336 5.04 -2.19 -17.91
N PHE A 337 5.94 -3.16 -17.77
CA PHE A 337 5.90 -4.39 -18.53
C PHE A 337 4.66 -5.23 -18.24
N VAL A 338 4.22 -5.31 -16.97
CA VAL A 338 2.97 -6.00 -16.60
C VAL A 338 1.76 -5.31 -17.22
N LEU A 339 1.67 -3.98 -17.14
CA LEU A 339 0.57 -3.22 -17.74
C LEU A 339 0.54 -3.40 -19.28
N CYS A 340 1.69 -3.38 -19.95
CA CYS A 340 1.79 -3.66 -21.37
C CYS A 340 1.36 -5.10 -21.72
N ALA A 341 1.70 -6.07 -20.87
CA ALA A 341 1.33 -7.46 -21.07
C ALA A 341 -0.18 -7.70 -20.91
N VAL A 342 -0.80 -7.02 -19.92
CA VAL A 342 -2.25 -7.08 -19.66
C VAL A 342 -3.03 -6.33 -20.73
N GLY A 343 -2.59 -5.11 -21.11
CA GLY A 343 -3.28 -4.26 -22.09
C GLY A 343 -3.37 -4.87 -23.48
N ARG A 344 -2.36 -5.62 -23.92
CA ARG A 344 -2.41 -6.37 -25.18
C ARG A 344 -3.43 -7.51 -25.19
N GLY A 345 -3.79 -8.03 -24.02
CA GLY A 345 -4.84 -9.04 -23.88
C GLY A 345 -6.27 -8.47 -24.03
N ALA A 346 -6.48 -7.24 -23.56
CA ALA A 346 -7.79 -6.61 -23.61
C ALA A 346 -8.21 -6.10 -25.03
N ARG A 347 -7.24 -5.87 -25.92
CA ARG A 347 -7.51 -5.44 -27.31
C ARG A 347 -7.86 -6.59 -28.27
N ARG A 348 -7.84 -7.83 -27.80
CA ARG A 348 -8.13 -9.02 -28.62
C ARG A 348 -9.48 -9.66 -28.29
N VAL A 349 -10.31 -9.00 -27.48
CA VAL A 349 -11.71 -9.30 -27.19
C VAL A 349 -12.56 -8.11 -27.62
#